data_cc2d655fb517496636108c9b68387673
#
_entry.id   cc2d655fb517496636108c9b68387673
#
_cell.length_a   1.000
_cell.length_b   1.000
_cell.length_c   1.000
_cell.angle_alpha   90.00
_cell.angle_beta   90.00
_cell.angle_gamma   90.00
#
_symmetry.space_group_name_H-M   'P 1'
#
loop_
_entity.id
_entity.type
_entity.pdbx_description
1 polymer ?
#
loop_
_entity_poly.entity_id
_entity_poly.type
_entity_poly.pdbx_seq_one_letter_code
_entity_poly.pdbx_strand_id
1 'polypeptide(L)'
;MKALRYLGPNVLEVQDVSRPEPGAGEVLLRVGACGICGSDVHGYLGLTGRRTPPMTMGHEFSATVAAVGEGVTRLQPGDRVAPYPVEFCGTCGFCSAGKTNLCADKRQYGVLTVDGAFAEYLCVREDLCFPIADGVSFAQASMMEPLAVAYHAVKTAGDLKGKRVLIVGAGTIGLLALLCCRIAEPKEILVSDLSAERRALALKLGADAAVDPVTEAEKLADVDVAFEAVGAGASVRSAMAALRIGGTAVWIGNNKPMIELNMQQVVTRELKIRGSFLYDMEDFGTVVDLINQGTIDVSGLISREIPLEDAPAAFRQLAEDPGGLIKVVVNP
;
A
#
# COMPACT_ATOMS: atom_id res chain seq x y z
N MET A 1 -22.46 9.46 -13.29
CA MET A 1 -21.92 8.47 -12.33
C MET A 1 -21.61 9.15 -11.02
N LYS A 2 -21.64 8.41 -9.92
CA LYS A 2 -21.23 8.94 -8.62
C LYS A 2 -19.71 8.86 -8.44
N ALA A 3 -19.14 9.87 -7.77
CA ALA A 3 -17.74 9.90 -7.37
C ALA A 3 -17.58 10.65 -6.04
N LEU A 4 -16.64 10.20 -5.20
CA LEU A 4 -16.25 10.90 -3.99
C LEU A 4 -15.24 12.00 -4.35
N ARG A 5 -15.70 13.23 -4.35
CA ARG A 5 -14.89 14.40 -4.72
C ARG A 5 -14.20 15.02 -3.52
N TYR A 6 -12.89 15.13 -3.57
CA TYR A 6 -12.08 15.93 -2.66
C TYR A 6 -12.11 17.40 -3.14
N LEU A 7 -12.72 18.26 -2.35
CA LEU A 7 -12.93 19.68 -2.68
C LEU A 7 -11.97 20.60 -1.92
N GLY A 8 -11.20 20.07 -1.00
CA GLY A 8 -10.23 20.78 -0.18
C GLY A 8 -10.03 20.08 1.17
N PRO A 9 -9.12 20.57 2.01
CA PRO A 9 -8.86 19.98 3.32
C PRO A 9 -10.14 19.80 4.15
N ASN A 10 -10.36 18.58 4.62
CA ASN A 10 -11.53 18.13 5.39
C ASN A 10 -12.88 18.18 4.63
N VAL A 11 -12.87 18.33 3.30
CA VAL A 11 -14.09 18.39 2.49
C VAL A 11 -14.09 17.27 1.45
N LEU A 12 -14.94 16.27 1.69
CA LEU A 12 -15.24 15.15 0.78
C LEU A 12 -16.76 15.09 0.58
N GLU A 13 -17.21 15.03 -0.67
CA GLU A 13 -18.62 14.93 -1.03
C GLU A 13 -18.81 13.89 -2.13
N VAL A 14 -19.86 13.10 -2.03
CA VAL A 14 -20.33 12.27 -3.15
C VAL A 14 -21.10 13.16 -4.11
N GLN A 15 -20.64 13.23 -5.35
CA GLN A 15 -21.22 14.09 -6.39
C GLN A 15 -21.50 13.27 -7.66
N ASP A 16 -22.50 13.74 -8.42
CA ASP A 16 -22.72 13.26 -9.79
C ASP A 16 -21.73 13.95 -10.74
N VAL A 17 -20.96 13.13 -11.45
CA VAL A 17 -19.98 13.58 -12.45
C VAL A 17 -20.22 12.86 -13.78
N SER A 18 -19.67 13.38 -14.87
CA SER A 18 -19.72 12.72 -16.17
C SER A 18 -18.99 11.37 -16.11
N ARG A 19 -19.61 10.34 -16.69
CA ARG A 19 -18.96 9.04 -16.86
C ARG A 19 -17.87 9.20 -17.95
N PRO A 20 -16.62 8.76 -17.71
CA PRO A 20 -15.59 8.84 -18.71
C PRO A 20 -15.83 7.82 -19.84
N GLU A 21 -15.24 8.08 -21.01
CA GLU A 21 -15.21 7.18 -22.15
C GLU A 21 -13.76 6.73 -22.38
N PRO A 22 -13.52 5.44 -22.69
CA PRO A 22 -12.16 4.94 -22.88
C PRO A 22 -11.58 5.45 -24.20
N GLY A 23 -10.38 6.02 -24.13
CA GLY A 23 -9.57 6.37 -25.30
C GLY A 23 -8.94 5.15 -25.97
N ALA A 24 -8.12 5.38 -27.00
CA ALA A 24 -7.36 4.31 -27.66
C ALA A 24 -6.39 3.64 -26.65
N GLY A 25 -6.43 2.31 -26.58
CA GLY A 25 -5.62 1.50 -25.68
C GLY A 25 -6.10 1.53 -24.20
N GLU A 26 -7.24 2.17 -23.92
CA GLU A 26 -7.81 2.23 -22.57
C GLU A 26 -9.04 1.32 -22.44
N VAL A 27 -9.30 0.91 -21.22
CA VAL A 27 -10.53 0.21 -20.84
C VAL A 27 -11.32 1.07 -19.84
N LEU A 28 -12.65 1.07 -19.97
CA LEU A 28 -13.54 1.61 -18.96
C LEU A 28 -13.76 0.54 -17.91
N LEU A 29 -13.39 0.82 -16.70
CA LEU A 29 -13.56 -0.05 -15.55
C LEU A 29 -14.77 0.38 -14.73
N ARG A 30 -15.63 -0.56 -14.37
CA ARG A 30 -16.60 -0.40 -13.29
C ARG A 30 -15.88 -0.84 -12.00
N VAL A 31 -15.62 0.10 -11.12
CA VAL A 31 -14.93 -0.17 -9.87
C VAL A 31 -15.78 -1.10 -8.99
N GLY A 32 -15.16 -2.18 -8.51
CA GLY A 32 -15.80 -3.13 -7.61
C GLY A 32 -15.46 -2.87 -6.15
N ALA A 33 -14.21 -2.44 -5.89
CA ALA A 33 -13.75 -2.11 -4.55
C ALA A 33 -12.56 -1.16 -4.62
N CYS A 34 -12.44 -0.23 -3.64
CA CYS A 34 -11.29 0.66 -3.49
C CYS A 34 -10.93 0.83 -2.01
N GLY A 35 -9.71 0.47 -1.62
CA GLY A 35 -9.19 0.62 -0.27
C GLY A 35 -8.90 2.08 0.09
N ILE A 36 -9.19 2.48 1.34
CA ILE A 36 -8.74 3.77 1.89
C ILE A 36 -7.32 3.60 2.40
N CYS A 37 -6.37 4.31 1.79
CA CYS A 37 -4.97 4.37 2.20
C CYS A 37 -4.75 5.45 3.26
N GLY A 38 -3.78 5.25 4.15
CA GLY A 38 -3.33 6.31 5.06
C GLY A 38 -2.88 7.59 4.33
N SER A 39 -2.34 7.47 3.11
CA SER A 39 -1.98 8.61 2.28
C SER A 39 -3.19 9.41 1.77
N ASP A 40 -4.34 8.75 1.59
CA ASP A 40 -5.61 9.44 1.24
C ASP A 40 -6.14 10.21 2.45
N VAL A 41 -6.07 9.63 3.65
CA VAL A 41 -6.44 10.31 4.90
C VAL A 41 -5.56 11.54 5.13
N HIS A 42 -4.23 11.42 4.97
CA HIS A 42 -3.33 12.58 5.05
C HIS A 42 -3.58 13.63 3.95
N GLY A 43 -3.98 13.17 2.75
CA GLY A 43 -4.40 14.05 1.66
C GLY A 43 -5.69 14.79 1.99
N TYR A 44 -6.68 14.10 2.53
CA TYR A 44 -7.94 14.66 3.03
C TYR A 44 -7.69 15.76 4.08
N LEU A 45 -6.74 15.55 4.99
CA LEU A 45 -6.34 16.55 5.99
C LEU A 45 -5.52 17.71 5.41
N GLY A 46 -5.14 17.66 4.12
CA GLY A 46 -4.31 18.70 3.48
C GLY A 46 -2.83 18.66 3.89
N LEU A 47 -2.35 17.59 4.53
CA LEU A 47 -1.01 17.51 5.11
C LEU A 47 0.12 17.24 4.10
N THR A 48 -0.21 16.70 2.92
CA THR A 48 0.81 16.18 2.00
C THR A 48 1.09 17.09 0.80
N GLY A 49 0.20 18.01 0.44
CA GLY A 49 0.24 18.79 -0.81
C GLY A 49 0.14 17.92 -2.09
N ARG A 50 -0.15 16.61 -1.94
CA ARG A 50 -0.21 15.64 -3.05
C ARG A 50 -1.64 15.33 -3.51
N ARG A 51 -2.59 16.13 -3.12
CA ARG A 51 -3.99 16.08 -3.58
C ARG A 51 -4.39 17.50 -3.96
N THR A 52 -4.69 17.70 -5.24
CA THR A 52 -5.04 19.03 -5.78
C THR A 52 -6.55 19.05 -6.05
N PRO A 53 -7.32 19.75 -5.22
CA PRO A 53 -8.77 19.83 -5.41
C PRO A 53 -9.14 20.68 -6.65
N PRO A 54 -10.26 20.41 -7.34
CA PRO A 54 -11.15 19.27 -7.10
C PRO A 54 -10.64 18.00 -7.78
N MET A 55 -10.67 16.85 -7.06
CA MET A 55 -10.28 15.55 -7.62
C MET A 55 -11.00 14.40 -6.94
N THR A 56 -11.01 13.23 -7.58
CA THR A 56 -11.37 11.94 -6.97
C THR A 56 -10.10 11.23 -6.52
N MET A 57 -10.01 10.81 -5.26
CA MET A 57 -8.90 10.03 -4.74
C MET A 57 -9.10 8.52 -4.94
N GLY A 58 -8.23 7.67 -4.38
CA GLY A 58 -8.32 6.21 -4.42
C GLY A 58 -7.40 5.59 -5.47
N HIS A 59 -6.47 4.75 -4.98
CA HIS A 59 -5.43 4.11 -5.81
C HIS A 59 -5.26 2.62 -5.50
N GLU A 60 -5.95 2.10 -4.49
CA GLU A 60 -5.95 0.67 -4.11
C GLU A 60 -7.25 0.03 -4.61
N PHE A 61 -7.35 -0.40 -5.87
CA PHE A 61 -8.66 -0.78 -6.42
C PHE A 61 -8.66 -2.00 -7.32
N SER A 62 -9.86 -2.55 -7.47
CA SER A 62 -10.18 -3.66 -8.36
C SER A 62 -11.50 -3.39 -9.07
N ALA A 63 -11.71 -3.98 -10.25
CA ALA A 63 -12.80 -3.61 -11.10
C ALA A 63 -13.22 -4.72 -12.07
N THR A 64 -14.35 -4.48 -12.74
CA THR A 64 -14.79 -5.23 -13.93
C THR A 64 -14.67 -4.34 -15.16
N VAL A 65 -14.14 -4.84 -16.26
CA VAL A 65 -14.13 -4.16 -17.56
C VAL A 65 -15.56 -3.94 -18.02
N ALA A 66 -15.99 -2.69 -18.21
CA ALA A 66 -17.33 -2.32 -18.65
C ALA A 66 -17.38 -2.03 -20.16
N ALA A 67 -16.31 -1.46 -20.72
CA ALA A 67 -16.16 -1.19 -22.15
C ALA A 67 -14.66 -1.12 -22.50
N VAL A 68 -14.35 -1.25 -23.78
CA VAL A 68 -12.98 -1.19 -24.30
C VAL A 68 -12.87 -0.11 -25.37
N GLY A 69 -11.76 0.62 -25.39
CA GLY A 69 -11.43 1.59 -26.41
C GLY A 69 -10.80 0.97 -27.65
N GLU A 70 -10.52 1.79 -28.66
CA GLU A 70 -9.87 1.35 -29.89
C GLU A 70 -8.50 0.74 -29.62
N GLY A 71 -8.17 -0.38 -30.27
CA GLY A 71 -6.84 -1.03 -30.17
C GLY A 71 -6.68 -1.92 -28.93
N VAL A 72 -7.63 -2.01 -28.03
CA VAL A 72 -7.63 -2.97 -26.91
C VAL A 72 -7.77 -4.39 -27.44
N THR A 73 -6.91 -5.30 -27.04
CA THR A 73 -6.86 -6.69 -27.56
C THR A 73 -6.77 -7.78 -26.50
N ARG A 74 -6.38 -7.44 -25.27
CA ARG A 74 -6.12 -8.41 -24.19
C ARG A 74 -7.32 -8.57 -23.24
N LEU A 75 -8.19 -7.58 -23.19
CA LEU A 75 -9.32 -7.51 -22.27
C LEU A 75 -10.63 -7.35 -23.02
N GLN A 76 -11.71 -7.84 -22.41
CA GLN A 76 -13.09 -7.71 -22.91
C GLN A 76 -14.06 -7.33 -21.79
N PRO A 77 -15.25 -6.78 -22.11
CA PRO A 77 -16.28 -6.52 -21.11
C PRO A 77 -16.61 -7.79 -20.31
N GLY A 78 -16.64 -7.64 -18.98
CA GLY A 78 -16.87 -8.72 -18.03
C GLY A 78 -15.60 -9.23 -17.35
N ASP A 79 -14.40 -8.98 -17.90
CA ASP A 79 -13.14 -9.38 -17.27
C ASP A 79 -12.95 -8.66 -15.94
N ARG A 80 -12.48 -9.41 -14.95
CA ARG A 80 -12.19 -8.91 -13.60
C ARG A 80 -10.71 -8.60 -13.50
N VAL A 81 -10.37 -7.39 -13.04
CA VAL A 81 -8.98 -6.90 -13.04
C VAL A 81 -8.60 -6.14 -11.77
N ALA A 82 -7.33 -6.23 -11.41
CA ALA A 82 -6.65 -5.33 -10.48
C ALA A 82 -5.68 -4.46 -11.29
N PRO A 83 -5.90 -3.15 -11.39
CA PRO A 83 -5.01 -2.27 -12.12
C PRO A 83 -3.76 -1.90 -11.30
N TYR A 84 -2.60 -1.87 -11.96
CA TYR A 84 -1.41 -1.19 -11.49
C TYR A 84 -1.66 0.32 -11.55
N PRO A 85 -1.74 1.05 -10.42
CA PRO A 85 -2.27 2.41 -10.41
C PRO A 85 -1.26 3.48 -10.80
N VAL A 86 -0.12 3.12 -11.39
CA VAL A 86 0.94 4.04 -11.78
C VAL A 86 1.22 3.95 -13.29
N GLU A 87 0.88 5.00 -14.02
CA GLU A 87 1.35 5.17 -15.39
C GLU A 87 2.82 5.60 -15.40
N PHE A 88 3.56 5.13 -16.38
CA PHE A 88 4.97 5.46 -16.57
C PHE A 88 5.31 5.68 -18.05
N CYS A 89 6.40 6.38 -18.34
CA CYS A 89 6.72 6.77 -19.72
C CYS A 89 7.24 5.63 -20.60
N GLY A 90 7.75 4.53 -20.03
CA GLY A 90 8.29 3.37 -20.75
C GLY A 90 9.67 3.59 -21.39
N THR A 91 10.17 4.83 -21.51
CA THR A 91 11.36 5.17 -22.31
C THR A 91 12.54 5.72 -21.50
N CYS A 92 12.33 6.21 -20.28
CA CYS A 92 13.43 6.71 -19.46
C CYS A 92 14.32 5.58 -18.92
N GLY A 93 15.53 5.94 -18.46
CA GLY A 93 16.50 4.96 -17.96
C GLY A 93 15.99 4.07 -16.81
N PHE A 94 15.09 4.60 -15.98
CA PHE A 94 14.46 3.79 -14.93
C PHE A 94 13.46 2.78 -15.51
N CYS A 95 12.61 3.22 -16.44
CA CYS A 95 11.65 2.32 -17.10
C CYS A 95 12.38 1.22 -17.89
N SER A 96 13.44 1.56 -18.62
CA SER A 96 14.26 0.59 -19.36
C SER A 96 14.97 -0.41 -18.45
N ALA A 97 15.20 -0.06 -17.16
CA ALA A 97 15.76 -0.94 -16.15
C ALA A 97 14.68 -1.68 -15.32
N GLY A 98 13.41 -1.64 -15.73
CA GLY A 98 12.27 -2.25 -15.02
C GLY A 98 11.80 -1.49 -13.78
N LYS A 99 12.46 -0.39 -13.40
CA LYS A 99 12.15 0.40 -12.19
C LYS A 99 11.08 1.46 -12.45
N THR A 100 9.89 1.01 -12.83
CA THR A 100 8.77 1.89 -13.23
C THR A 100 8.31 2.82 -12.11
N ASN A 101 8.43 2.41 -10.86
CA ASN A 101 8.17 3.20 -9.65
C ASN A 101 9.05 4.46 -9.53
N LEU A 102 10.23 4.47 -10.15
CA LEU A 102 11.18 5.59 -10.14
C LEU A 102 11.10 6.47 -11.40
N CYS A 103 10.15 6.21 -12.31
CA CYS A 103 9.94 7.05 -13.49
C CYS A 103 9.67 8.51 -13.06
N ALA A 104 10.39 9.47 -13.65
CA ALA A 104 10.21 10.89 -13.34
C ALA A 104 8.85 11.42 -13.83
N ASP A 105 8.35 10.88 -14.94
CA ASP A 105 7.09 11.27 -15.58
C ASP A 105 5.90 10.39 -15.16
N LYS A 106 6.04 9.67 -14.03
CA LYS A 106 4.95 8.82 -13.55
C LYS A 106 3.73 9.64 -13.15
N ARG A 107 2.56 9.11 -13.45
CA ARG A 107 1.26 9.60 -12.99
C ARG A 107 0.59 8.50 -12.20
N GLN A 108 0.02 8.82 -11.06
CA GLN A 108 -0.65 7.85 -10.20
C GLN A 108 -2.13 8.21 -10.09
N TYR A 109 -3.01 7.25 -10.37
CA TYR A 109 -4.44 7.42 -10.18
C TYR A 109 -4.74 7.81 -8.72
N GLY A 110 -5.65 8.75 -8.51
CA GLY A 110 -6.02 9.25 -7.18
C GLY A 110 -4.97 10.14 -6.50
N VAL A 111 -3.90 10.55 -7.21
CA VAL A 111 -2.80 11.34 -6.66
C VAL A 111 -2.50 12.57 -7.54
N LEU A 112 -2.11 13.67 -6.94
CA LEU A 112 -1.88 14.98 -7.56
C LEU A 112 -3.14 15.50 -8.25
N THR A 113 -3.19 15.47 -9.58
CA THR A 113 -4.29 15.96 -10.42
C THR A 113 -5.00 14.84 -11.18
N VAL A 114 -4.61 13.58 -10.98
CA VAL A 114 -5.19 12.42 -11.68
C VAL A 114 -6.33 11.85 -10.85
N ASP A 115 -7.52 11.79 -11.41
CA ASP A 115 -8.68 11.17 -10.74
C ASP A 115 -8.44 9.68 -10.49
N GLY A 116 -8.96 9.18 -9.38
CA GLY A 116 -8.81 7.81 -8.89
C GLY A 116 -10.14 7.06 -8.75
N ALA A 117 -10.10 5.98 -8.00
CA ALA A 117 -11.10 4.93 -8.00
C ALA A 117 -12.18 5.03 -6.90
N PHE A 118 -12.24 6.11 -6.11
CA PHE A 118 -13.44 6.35 -5.30
C PHE A 118 -14.58 6.89 -6.18
N ALA A 119 -14.94 6.13 -7.21
CA ALA A 119 -15.97 6.44 -8.19
C ALA A 119 -16.51 5.15 -8.83
N GLU A 120 -17.72 5.19 -9.37
CA GLU A 120 -18.32 4.02 -10.04
C GLU A 120 -17.53 3.56 -11.27
N TYR A 121 -16.88 4.50 -12.01
CA TYR A 121 -16.12 4.18 -13.23
C TYR A 121 -14.83 4.97 -13.32
N LEU A 122 -13.82 4.35 -13.94
CA LEU A 122 -12.50 4.93 -14.22
C LEU A 122 -11.96 4.37 -15.54
N CYS A 123 -11.32 5.20 -16.37
CA CYS A 123 -10.56 4.72 -17.52
C CYS A 123 -9.11 4.44 -17.14
N VAL A 124 -8.60 3.30 -17.57
CA VAL A 124 -7.22 2.84 -17.30
C VAL A 124 -6.64 2.22 -18.56
N ARG A 125 -5.35 2.39 -18.80
CA ARG A 125 -4.66 1.72 -19.91
C ARG A 125 -4.74 0.20 -19.75
N GLU A 126 -4.99 -0.52 -20.85
CA GLU A 126 -5.11 -1.98 -20.87
C GLU A 126 -3.88 -2.68 -20.29
N ASP A 127 -2.68 -2.20 -20.62
CA ASP A 127 -1.41 -2.81 -20.22
C ASP A 127 -1.12 -2.73 -18.71
N LEU A 128 -1.85 -1.89 -17.98
CA LEU A 128 -1.78 -1.77 -16.52
C LEU A 128 -2.75 -2.70 -15.79
N CYS A 129 -3.65 -3.40 -16.50
CA CYS A 129 -4.68 -4.24 -15.90
C CYS A 129 -4.22 -5.70 -15.82
N PHE A 130 -4.29 -6.28 -14.62
CA PHE A 130 -3.95 -7.67 -14.32
C PHE A 130 -5.22 -8.46 -14.00
N PRO A 131 -5.43 -9.64 -14.60
CA PRO A 131 -6.59 -10.47 -14.32
C PRO A 131 -6.61 -10.96 -12.86
N ILE A 132 -7.79 -10.99 -12.23
CA ILE A 132 -8.01 -11.60 -10.92
C ILE A 132 -8.83 -12.88 -11.05
N ALA A 133 -8.44 -13.92 -10.28
CA ALA A 133 -9.09 -15.21 -10.29
C ALA A 133 -10.53 -15.12 -9.75
N ASP A 134 -11.42 -16.01 -10.21
CA ASP A 134 -12.84 -16.01 -9.84
C ASP A 134 -13.07 -16.14 -8.33
N GLY A 135 -12.21 -16.87 -7.62
CA GLY A 135 -12.30 -17.08 -6.18
C GLY A 135 -11.84 -15.87 -5.32
N VAL A 136 -11.25 -14.84 -5.94
CA VAL A 136 -10.75 -13.63 -5.23
C VAL A 136 -11.84 -12.57 -5.25
N SER A 137 -12.26 -12.06 -4.09
CA SER A 137 -13.23 -10.96 -4.02
C SER A 137 -12.60 -9.63 -4.50
N PHE A 138 -13.43 -8.66 -4.90
CA PHE A 138 -12.93 -7.33 -5.25
C PHE A 138 -12.22 -6.65 -4.06
N ALA A 139 -12.73 -6.82 -2.86
CA ALA A 139 -12.09 -6.30 -1.65
C ALA A 139 -10.70 -6.91 -1.42
N GLN A 140 -10.53 -8.22 -1.60
CA GLN A 140 -9.21 -8.86 -1.55
C GLN A 140 -8.29 -8.37 -2.68
N ALA A 141 -8.82 -8.22 -3.90
CA ALA A 141 -8.04 -7.75 -5.04
C ALA A 141 -7.60 -6.28 -4.89
N SER A 142 -8.39 -5.42 -4.22
CA SER A 142 -7.98 -4.05 -3.90
C SER A 142 -6.76 -4.00 -2.96
N MET A 143 -6.50 -5.07 -2.19
CA MET A 143 -5.34 -5.20 -1.32
C MET A 143 -4.04 -5.54 -2.08
N MET A 144 -4.10 -5.87 -3.36
CA MET A 144 -2.90 -6.15 -4.18
C MET A 144 -1.99 -4.94 -4.24
N GLU A 145 -2.55 -3.72 -4.29
CA GLU A 145 -1.77 -2.48 -4.29
C GLU A 145 -0.92 -2.32 -3.02
N PRO A 146 -1.49 -2.24 -1.81
CA PRO A 146 -0.69 -2.09 -0.61
C PRO A 146 0.18 -3.33 -0.31
N LEU A 147 -0.20 -4.53 -0.75
CA LEU A 147 0.64 -5.72 -0.65
C LEU A 147 1.89 -5.58 -1.53
N ALA A 148 1.78 -4.98 -2.72
CA ALA A 148 2.92 -4.74 -3.59
C ALA A 148 3.92 -3.74 -2.97
N VAL A 149 3.45 -2.73 -2.22
CA VAL A 149 4.32 -1.84 -1.41
C VAL A 149 5.13 -2.66 -0.40
N ALA A 150 4.47 -3.56 0.32
CA ALA A 150 5.12 -4.40 1.31
C ALA A 150 6.08 -5.42 0.68
N TYR A 151 5.67 -6.05 -0.43
CA TYR A 151 6.49 -7.00 -1.19
C TYR A 151 7.77 -6.35 -1.71
N HIS A 152 7.67 -5.15 -2.31
CA HIS A 152 8.83 -4.37 -2.78
C HIS A 152 9.81 -4.06 -1.64
N ALA A 153 9.30 -3.73 -0.46
CA ALA A 153 10.13 -3.48 0.71
C ALA A 153 10.90 -4.74 1.15
N VAL A 154 10.23 -5.90 1.15
CA VAL A 154 10.87 -7.20 1.46
C VAL A 154 11.92 -7.55 0.40
N LYS A 155 11.63 -7.40 -0.90
CA LYS A 155 12.58 -7.55 -2.01
C LYS A 155 13.80 -6.61 -1.84
N THR A 156 13.56 -5.35 -1.41
CA THR A 156 14.61 -4.36 -1.14
C THR A 156 15.55 -4.78 0.00
N ALA A 157 15.06 -5.49 1.01
CA ALA A 157 15.88 -6.02 2.10
C ALA A 157 16.88 -7.10 1.63
N GLY A 158 16.58 -7.78 0.54
CA GLY A 158 17.30 -8.95 0.03
C GLY A 158 16.88 -10.25 0.70
N ASP A 159 17.74 -11.25 0.65
CA ASP A 159 17.43 -12.57 1.23
C ASP A 159 17.16 -12.48 2.73
N LEU A 160 16.02 -13.02 3.16
CA LEU A 160 15.62 -13.09 4.58
C LEU A 160 15.76 -14.48 5.19
N LYS A 161 16.09 -15.50 4.41
CA LYS A 161 16.16 -16.88 4.90
C LYS A 161 17.10 -17.00 6.09
N GLY A 162 16.60 -17.57 7.18
CA GLY A 162 17.33 -17.79 8.42
C GLY A 162 17.65 -16.53 9.23
N LYS A 163 17.15 -15.35 8.87
CA LYS A 163 17.36 -14.07 9.56
C LYS A 163 16.30 -13.81 10.62
N ARG A 164 16.69 -13.03 11.63
CA ARG A 164 15.75 -12.39 12.57
C ARG A 164 15.26 -11.08 11.98
N VAL A 165 13.97 -10.93 11.86
CA VAL A 165 13.31 -9.79 11.23
C VAL A 165 12.46 -9.06 12.26
N LEU A 166 12.53 -7.73 12.27
CA LEU A 166 11.63 -6.86 13.01
C LEU A 166 10.77 -6.03 12.07
N ILE A 167 9.48 -5.95 12.34
CA ILE A 167 8.55 -5.03 11.69
C ILE A 167 8.08 -4.02 12.74
N VAL A 168 8.38 -2.74 12.52
CA VAL A 168 7.97 -1.63 13.37
C VAL A 168 6.73 -0.98 12.79
N GLY A 169 5.61 -1.12 13.50
CA GLY A 169 4.27 -0.71 13.09
C GLY A 169 3.45 -1.86 12.51
N ALA A 170 2.35 -2.22 13.18
CA ALA A 170 1.39 -3.24 12.74
C ALA A 170 0.12 -2.61 12.13
N GLY A 171 0.29 -1.54 11.35
CA GLY A 171 -0.73 -1.03 10.43
C GLY A 171 -0.84 -1.89 9.17
N THR A 172 -1.63 -1.45 8.19
CA THR A 172 -1.83 -2.18 6.92
C THR A 172 -0.51 -2.62 6.29
N ILE A 173 0.44 -1.70 6.10
CA ILE A 173 1.72 -2.01 5.44
C ILE A 173 2.59 -2.95 6.28
N GLY A 174 2.67 -2.74 7.60
CA GLY A 174 3.47 -3.63 8.45
C GLY A 174 2.92 -5.05 8.52
N LEU A 175 1.59 -5.22 8.59
CA LEU A 175 0.96 -6.55 8.57
C LEU A 175 1.09 -7.22 7.20
N LEU A 176 1.02 -6.47 6.10
CA LEU A 176 1.30 -7.00 4.77
C LEU A 176 2.79 -7.37 4.60
N ALA A 177 3.71 -6.59 5.18
CA ALA A 177 5.13 -6.95 5.21
C ALA A 177 5.38 -8.23 6.01
N LEU A 178 4.63 -8.47 7.10
CA LEU A 178 4.66 -9.73 7.85
C LEU A 178 4.28 -10.91 6.92
N LEU A 179 3.18 -10.79 6.16
CA LEU A 179 2.75 -11.84 5.23
C LEU A 179 3.81 -12.10 4.15
N CYS A 180 4.42 -11.05 3.60
CA CYS A 180 5.52 -11.17 2.64
C CYS A 180 6.79 -11.78 3.25
N CYS A 181 7.15 -11.42 4.49
CA CYS A 181 8.30 -11.99 5.18
C CYS A 181 8.13 -13.50 5.42
N ARG A 182 6.91 -13.96 5.75
CA ARG A 182 6.65 -15.39 5.99
C ARG A 182 6.99 -16.28 4.81
N ILE A 183 6.72 -15.86 3.58
CA ILE A 183 7.07 -16.64 2.38
C ILE A 183 8.58 -16.61 2.08
N ALA A 184 9.35 -15.72 2.69
CA ALA A 184 10.80 -15.62 2.57
C ALA A 184 11.57 -16.46 3.62
N GLU A 185 10.87 -17.28 4.43
CA GLU A 185 11.39 -18.25 5.41
C GLU A 185 12.46 -17.64 6.38
N PRO A 186 12.19 -16.52 7.06
CA PRO A 186 13.10 -16.01 8.07
C PRO A 186 13.15 -16.97 9.28
N LYS A 187 14.18 -16.82 10.11
CA LYS A 187 14.30 -17.59 11.37
C LYS A 187 13.23 -17.16 12.39
N GLU A 188 12.94 -15.87 12.43
CA GLU A 188 12.02 -15.27 13.40
C GLU A 188 11.49 -13.94 12.87
N ILE A 189 10.22 -13.66 13.09
CA ILE A 189 9.57 -12.40 12.77
C ILE A 189 9.01 -11.79 14.05
N LEU A 190 9.59 -10.67 14.47
CA LEU A 190 9.11 -9.83 15.55
C LEU A 190 8.27 -8.68 14.98
N VAL A 191 7.18 -8.34 15.64
CA VAL A 191 6.38 -7.17 15.29
C VAL A 191 6.28 -6.26 16.50
N SER A 192 6.42 -4.94 16.31
CA SER A 192 6.19 -3.97 17.37
C SER A 192 5.11 -2.96 17.02
N ASP A 193 4.18 -2.73 17.94
CA ASP A 193 3.12 -1.71 17.80
C ASP A 193 2.64 -1.28 19.19
N LEU A 194 2.13 -0.05 19.32
CA LEU A 194 1.55 0.46 20.55
C LEU A 194 0.18 -0.15 20.86
N SER A 195 -0.60 -0.50 19.82
CA SER A 195 -1.94 -1.09 19.97
C SER A 195 -1.87 -2.58 20.30
N ALA A 196 -2.48 -2.96 21.40
CA ALA A 196 -2.59 -4.37 21.81
C ALA A 196 -3.40 -5.20 20.78
N GLU A 197 -4.44 -4.62 20.18
CA GLU A 197 -5.28 -5.27 19.17
C GLU A 197 -4.45 -5.59 17.90
N ARG A 198 -3.63 -4.64 17.47
CA ARG A 198 -2.76 -4.83 16.29
C ARG A 198 -1.66 -5.85 16.57
N ARG A 199 -1.09 -5.87 17.78
CA ARG A 199 -0.15 -6.91 18.21
C ARG A 199 -0.80 -8.29 18.21
N ALA A 200 -2.02 -8.41 18.72
CA ALA A 200 -2.77 -9.67 18.71
C ALA A 200 -3.08 -10.14 17.28
N LEU A 201 -3.40 -9.23 16.36
CA LEU A 201 -3.59 -9.56 14.95
C LEU A 201 -2.28 -10.01 14.29
N ALA A 202 -1.15 -9.36 14.58
CA ALA A 202 0.16 -9.79 14.07
C ALA A 202 0.50 -11.24 14.47
N LEU A 203 0.24 -11.62 15.72
CA LEU A 203 0.40 -13.02 16.18
C LEU A 203 -0.51 -14.00 15.43
N LYS A 204 -1.78 -13.62 15.18
CA LYS A 204 -2.70 -14.47 14.39
C LYS A 204 -2.24 -14.63 12.94
N LEU A 205 -1.56 -13.64 12.38
CA LEU A 205 -1.02 -13.64 11.03
C LEU A 205 0.35 -14.34 10.94
N GLY A 206 0.89 -14.80 12.08
CA GLY A 206 2.08 -15.64 12.15
C GLY A 206 3.37 -14.90 12.46
N ALA A 207 3.32 -13.79 13.19
CA ALA A 207 4.49 -13.26 13.88
C ALA A 207 4.87 -14.20 15.03
N ASP A 208 6.17 -14.44 15.26
CA ASP A 208 6.67 -15.26 16.35
C ASP A 208 6.51 -14.54 17.70
N ALA A 209 6.65 -13.21 17.72
CA ALA A 209 6.34 -12.38 18.86
C ALA A 209 5.81 -11.00 18.42
N ALA A 210 4.94 -10.42 19.24
CA ALA A 210 4.44 -9.06 19.06
C ALA A 210 4.61 -8.28 20.37
N VAL A 211 5.33 -7.15 20.31
CA VAL A 211 5.96 -6.47 21.44
C VAL A 211 5.47 -5.03 21.54
N ASP A 212 5.21 -4.58 22.76
CA ASP A 212 5.01 -3.15 23.04
C ASP A 212 6.38 -2.44 23.09
N PRO A 213 6.66 -1.50 22.17
CA PRO A 213 7.98 -0.87 22.11
C PRO A 213 8.29 0.06 23.30
N VAL A 214 7.30 0.37 24.14
CA VAL A 214 7.47 1.22 25.32
C VAL A 214 7.83 0.40 26.57
N THR A 215 7.13 -0.72 26.78
CA THR A 215 7.26 -1.53 28.01
C THR A 215 8.14 -2.74 27.85
N GLU A 216 8.49 -3.16 26.62
CA GLU A 216 9.20 -4.39 26.32
C GLU A 216 10.31 -4.18 25.25
N ALA A 217 10.88 -2.96 25.18
CA ALA A 217 11.86 -2.58 24.16
C ALA A 217 13.11 -3.50 24.14
N GLU A 218 13.47 -4.09 25.29
CA GLU A 218 14.63 -5.00 25.43
C GLU A 218 14.46 -6.30 24.61
N LYS A 219 13.21 -6.69 24.28
CA LYS A 219 12.94 -7.87 23.45
C LYS A 219 13.22 -7.63 21.96
N LEU A 220 13.38 -6.38 21.54
CA LEU A 220 13.56 -5.94 20.15
C LEU A 220 15.05 -5.81 19.76
N ALA A 221 15.92 -6.61 20.29
CA ALA A 221 17.36 -6.50 20.05
C ALA A 221 17.89 -7.56 19.07
N ASP A 222 19.03 -7.26 18.47
CA ASP A 222 19.85 -8.21 17.71
C ASP A 222 19.18 -8.77 16.44
N VAL A 223 18.40 -7.91 15.74
CA VAL A 223 17.75 -8.31 14.49
C VAL A 223 18.64 -8.02 13.27
N ASP A 224 18.56 -8.88 12.26
CA ASP A 224 19.30 -8.72 11.01
C ASP A 224 18.71 -7.63 10.13
N VAL A 225 17.39 -7.57 10.08
CA VAL A 225 16.62 -6.65 9.24
C VAL A 225 15.48 -6.04 10.04
N ALA A 226 15.30 -4.72 9.93
CA ALA A 226 14.17 -4.00 10.52
C ALA A 226 13.40 -3.24 9.43
N PHE A 227 12.13 -3.56 9.27
CA PHE A 227 11.18 -2.81 8.42
C PHE A 227 10.51 -1.73 9.26
N GLU A 228 10.60 -0.48 8.82
CA GLU A 228 9.94 0.66 9.47
C GLU A 228 8.72 1.07 8.63
N ALA A 229 7.51 0.88 9.18
CA ALA A 229 6.25 1.06 8.47
C ALA A 229 5.34 2.15 9.10
N VAL A 230 5.90 3.04 9.91
CA VAL A 230 5.17 4.14 10.58
C VAL A 230 5.54 5.51 10.01
N GLY A 231 6.84 5.76 9.78
CA GLY A 231 7.34 7.02 9.26
C GLY A 231 7.43 8.13 10.31
N ALA A 232 7.77 7.79 11.56
CA ALA A 232 7.95 8.75 12.65
C ALA A 232 9.33 8.62 13.29
N GLY A 233 9.86 9.70 13.87
CA GLY A 233 11.20 9.69 14.46
C GLY A 233 11.39 8.64 15.57
N ALA A 234 10.35 8.38 16.38
CA ALA A 234 10.42 7.36 17.43
C ALA A 234 10.51 5.93 16.85
N SER A 235 9.68 5.59 15.87
CA SER A 235 9.68 4.27 15.22
C SER A 235 10.96 4.01 14.43
N VAL A 236 11.49 5.03 13.74
CA VAL A 236 12.80 4.93 13.06
C VAL A 236 13.92 4.67 14.07
N ARG A 237 13.95 5.41 15.19
CA ARG A 237 14.96 5.17 16.24
C ARG A 237 14.84 3.78 16.85
N SER A 238 13.61 3.30 17.10
CA SER A 238 13.36 1.94 17.59
C SER A 238 13.88 0.88 16.61
N ALA A 239 13.56 1.02 15.32
CA ALA A 239 14.05 0.12 14.28
C ALA A 239 15.59 0.09 14.21
N MET A 240 16.24 1.26 14.25
CA MET A 240 17.69 1.38 14.19
C MET A 240 18.38 0.82 15.44
N ALA A 241 17.80 1.02 16.64
CA ALA A 241 18.34 0.50 17.89
C ALA A 241 18.30 -1.03 17.94
N ALA A 242 17.25 -1.63 17.43
CA ALA A 242 17.03 -3.08 17.41
C ALA A 242 18.03 -3.85 16.52
N LEU A 243 18.60 -3.22 15.49
CA LEU A 243 19.50 -3.89 14.56
C LEU A 243 20.77 -4.39 15.26
N ARG A 244 21.27 -5.55 14.86
CA ARG A 244 22.63 -5.98 15.16
C ARG A 244 23.67 -5.16 14.39
N ILE A 245 24.95 -5.28 14.73
CA ILE A 245 26.05 -4.70 13.94
C ILE A 245 25.97 -5.26 12.51
N GLY A 246 26.12 -4.38 11.51
CA GLY A 246 25.99 -4.73 10.09
C GLY A 246 24.56 -4.97 9.61
N GLY A 247 23.55 -4.76 10.46
CA GLY A 247 22.13 -4.95 10.13
C GLY A 247 21.58 -3.95 9.13
N THR A 248 20.39 -4.23 8.58
CA THR A 248 19.74 -3.43 7.54
C THR A 248 18.40 -2.90 8.02
N ALA A 249 18.18 -1.58 7.95
CA ALA A 249 16.89 -0.95 8.06
C ALA A 249 16.29 -0.72 6.66
N VAL A 250 15.02 -1.07 6.47
CA VAL A 250 14.22 -0.71 5.28
C VAL A 250 13.13 0.25 5.73
N TRP A 251 13.16 1.48 5.23
CA TRP A 251 12.18 2.52 5.57
C TRP A 251 11.10 2.57 4.51
N ILE A 252 9.86 2.31 4.92
CA ILE A 252 8.65 2.34 4.11
C ILE A 252 7.79 3.54 4.53
N GLY A 253 7.69 3.76 5.85
CA GLY A 253 6.94 4.87 6.42
C GLY A 253 7.56 6.22 6.07
N ASN A 254 6.72 7.22 5.70
CA ASN A 254 7.18 8.56 5.30
C ASN A 254 6.26 9.68 5.80
N ASN A 255 5.65 9.52 6.97
CA ASN A 255 4.71 10.50 7.53
C ASN A 255 5.38 11.82 7.94
N LYS A 256 6.64 11.77 8.37
CA LYS A 256 7.42 12.96 8.75
C LYS A 256 8.55 13.18 7.74
N PRO A 257 8.61 14.37 7.10
CA PRO A 257 9.65 14.67 6.11
C PRO A 257 11.04 14.80 6.72
N MET A 258 11.12 15.17 8.00
CA MET A 258 12.38 15.37 8.72
C MET A 258 12.37 14.57 10.03
N ILE A 259 13.46 13.85 10.28
CA ILE A 259 13.71 13.11 11.53
C ILE A 259 15.14 13.34 12.01
N GLU A 260 15.35 13.32 13.32
CA GLU A 260 16.68 13.27 13.90
C GLU A 260 17.17 11.84 14.01
N LEU A 261 18.42 11.60 13.58
CA LEU A 261 19.09 10.31 13.63
C LEU A 261 20.49 10.47 14.20
N ASN A 262 20.88 9.55 15.08
CA ASN A 262 22.26 9.47 15.56
C ASN A 262 23.16 8.85 14.48
N MET A 263 23.86 9.71 13.73
CA MET A 263 24.76 9.30 12.66
C MET A 263 25.93 8.44 13.18
N GLN A 264 26.44 8.72 14.38
CA GLN A 264 27.53 7.93 14.96
C GLN A 264 27.11 6.46 15.13
N GLN A 265 25.87 6.20 15.56
CA GLN A 265 25.32 4.85 15.67
C GLN A 265 25.29 4.12 14.31
N VAL A 266 24.98 4.84 13.23
CA VAL A 266 24.99 4.27 11.87
C VAL A 266 26.42 3.89 11.46
N VAL A 267 27.36 4.81 11.65
CA VAL A 267 28.75 4.63 11.22
C VAL A 267 29.48 3.56 12.04
N THR A 268 29.41 3.64 13.38
CA THR A 268 30.17 2.72 14.25
C THR A 268 29.66 1.29 14.27
N ARG A 269 28.41 1.08 13.85
CA ARG A 269 27.78 -0.24 13.73
C ARG A 269 27.65 -0.72 12.28
N GLU A 270 28.16 0.03 11.31
CA GLU A 270 28.06 -0.27 9.87
C GLU A 270 26.64 -0.61 9.43
N LEU A 271 25.63 0.16 9.91
CA LEU A 271 24.24 -0.10 9.59
C LEU A 271 23.93 0.32 8.15
N LYS A 272 23.10 -0.46 7.48
CA LYS A 272 22.59 -0.17 6.14
C LYS A 272 21.21 0.42 6.24
N ILE A 273 20.96 1.55 5.56
CA ILE A 273 19.65 2.18 5.48
C ILE A 273 19.21 2.15 4.02
N ARG A 274 18.03 1.61 3.76
CA ARG A 274 17.43 1.53 2.43
C ARG A 274 16.02 2.13 2.46
N GLY A 275 15.73 3.06 1.54
CA GLY A 275 14.36 3.52 1.30
C GLY A 275 13.63 2.52 0.39
N SER A 276 12.35 2.30 0.66
CA SER A 276 11.44 1.56 -0.22
C SER A 276 10.31 2.50 -0.63
N PHE A 277 10.09 2.66 -1.93
CA PHE A 277 9.10 3.60 -2.46
C PHE A 277 8.25 2.96 -3.56
N LEU A 278 6.93 2.89 -3.32
CA LEU A 278 5.99 2.22 -4.22
C LEU A 278 6.46 0.79 -4.53
N TYR A 279 6.30 0.35 -5.74
CA TYR A 279 6.70 -0.96 -6.30
C TYR A 279 6.76 -0.84 -7.82
N ASP A 280 7.52 -1.70 -8.48
CA ASP A 280 7.53 -1.77 -9.94
C ASP A 280 6.40 -2.69 -10.46
N MET A 281 6.23 -2.70 -11.78
CA MET A 281 5.16 -3.47 -12.42
C MET A 281 5.35 -4.98 -12.28
N GLU A 282 6.60 -5.45 -12.20
CA GLU A 282 6.94 -6.86 -11.96
C GLU A 282 6.54 -7.30 -10.54
N ASP A 283 6.82 -6.46 -9.54
CA ASP A 283 6.40 -6.69 -8.15
C ASP A 283 4.87 -6.80 -8.05
N PHE A 284 4.15 -5.92 -8.75
CA PHE A 284 2.69 -5.97 -8.76
C PHE A 284 2.16 -7.25 -9.39
N GLY A 285 2.70 -7.66 -10.54
CA GLY A 285 2.34 -8.92 -11.18
C GLY A 285 2.58 -10.14 -10.27
N THR A 286 3.73 -10.15 -9.58
CA THR A 286 4.03 -11.21 -8.59
C THR A 286 2.99 -11.25 -7.47
N VAL A 287 2.59 -10.10 -6.95
CA VAL A 287 1.58 -10.01 -5.89
C VAL A 287 0.21 -10.46 -6.37
N VAL A 288 -0.18 -10.12 -7.60
CA VAL A 288 -1.42 -10.61 -8.22
C VAL A 288 -1.41 -12.14 -8.24
N ASP A 289 -0.30 -12.77 -8.64
CA ASP A 289 -0.17 -14.22 -8.67
C ASP A 289 -0.23 -14.84 -7.27
N LEU A 290 0.42 -14.23 -6.27
CA LEU A 290 0.39 -14.70 -4.88
C LEU A 290 -1.02 -14.72 -4.29
N ILE A 291 -1.84 -13.70 -4.56
CA ILE A 291 -3.24 -13.66 -4.12
C ILE A 291 -4.11 -14.61 -4.95
N ASN A 292 -3.96 -14.62 -6.27
CA ASN A 292 -4.74 -15.50 -7.17
C ASN A 292 -4.54 -16.99 -6.86
N GLN A 293 -3.34 -17.38 -6.43
CA GLN A 293 -3.00 -18.76 -6.03
C GLN A 293 -3.35 -19.07 -4.58
N GLY A 294 -3.81 -18.09 -3.79
CA GLY A 294 -4.07 -18.25 -2.37
C GLY A 294 -2.81 -18.44 -1.51
N THR A 295 -1.63 -18.13 -2.03
CA THR A 295 -0.36 -18.19 -1.28
C THR A 295 -0.34 -17.14 -0.17
N ILE A 296 -0.93 -15.96 -0.41
CA ILE A 296 -1.15 -14.92 0.59
C ILE A 296 -2.66 -14.65 0.69
N ASP A 297 -3.20 -14.82 1.90
CA ASP A 297 -4.57 -14.42 2.23
C ASP A 297 -4.57 -13.07 2.97
N VAL A 298 -5.19 -12.08 2.37
CA VAL A 298 -5.33 -10.73 2.91
C VAL A 298 -6.69 -10.45 3.55
N SER A 299 -7.61 -11.41 3.52
CA SER A 299 -8.99 -11.24 3.98
C SER A 299 -9.09 -10.79 5.44
N GLY A 300 -8.21 -11.33 6.29
CA GLY A 300 -8.14 -10.98 7.72
C GLY A 300 -7.71 -9.54 8.01
N LEU A 301 -7.28 -8.78 7.02
CA LEU A 301 -6.89 -7.37 7.13
C LEU A 301 -8.02 -6.41 6.76
N ILE A 302 -9.07 -6.87 6.08
CA ILE A 302 -10.21 -6.06 5.69
C ILE A 302 -11.14 -5.93 6.89
N SER A 303 -11.07 -4.78 7.56
CA SER A 303 -11.85 -4.53 8.78
C SER A 303 -13.31 -4.20 8.47
N ARG A 304 -13.57 -3.55 7.35
CA ARG A 304 -14.92 -3.11 6.97
C ARG A 304 -15.02 -2.83 5.48
N GLU A 305 -16.15 -3.21 4.88
CA GLU A 305 -16.58 -2.77 3.55
C GLU A 305 -17.76 -1.82 3.70
N ILE A 306 -17.78 -0.73 2.94
CA ILE A 306 -18.79 0.33 3.01
C ILE A 306 -19.22 0.79 1.60
N PRO A 307 -20.44 1.27 1.41
CA PRO A 307 -20.82 1.93 0.16
C PRO A 307 -20.13 3.30 0.02
N LEU A 308 -20.12 3.84 -1.21
CA LEU A 308 -19.48 5.12 -1.51
C LEU A 308 -20.03 6.28 -0.67
N GLU A 309 -21.32 6.26 -0.40
CA GLU A 309 -22.03 7.27 0.38
C GLU A 309 -21.50 7.41 1.81
N ASP A 310 -21.00 6.33 2.39
CA ASP A 310 -20.46 6.31 3.76
C ASP A 310 -18.96 6.72 3.82
N ALA A 311 -18.30 6.83 2.66
CA ALA A 311 -16.88 7.15 2.61
C ALA A 311 -16.52 8.48 3.30
N PRO A 312 -17.27 9.60 3.17
CA PRO A 312 -16.95 10.83 3.89
C PRO A 312 -16.91 10.66 5.42
N ALA A 313 -17.80 9.83 5.99
CA ALA A 313 -17.82 9.53 7.41
C ALA A 313 -16.64 8.64 7.82
N ALA A 314 -16.30 7.65 6.99
CA ALA A 314 -15.14 6.78 7.21
C ALA A 314 -13.81 7.56 7.19
N PHE A 315 -13.64 8.50 6.27
CA PHE A 315 -12.46 9.38 6.24
C PHE A 315 -12.32 10.23 7.51
N ARG A 316 -13.42 10.81 7.99
CA ARG A 316 -13.42 11.55 9.27
C ARG A 316 -13.01 10.65 10.44
N GLN A 317 -13.62 9.47 10.56
CA GLN A 317 -13.27 8.49 11.60
C GLN A 317 -11.79 8.12 11.55
N LEU A 318 -11.25 7.78 10.37
CA LEU A 318 -9.85 7.39 10.20
C LEU A 318 -8.87 8.54 10.49
N ALA A 319 -9.30 9.79 10.27
CA ALA A 319 -8.49 10.98 10.54
C ALA A 319 -8.45 11.33 12.03
N GLU A 320 -9.55 11.13 12.75
CA GLU A 320 -9.69 11.44 14.18
C GLU A 320 -9.14 10.32 15.05
N ASP A 321 -9.64 9.11 14.85
CA ASP A 321 -9.21 7.90 15.57
C ASP A 321 -9.48 6.64 14.70
N PRO A 322 -8.46 6.06 14.09
CA PRO A 322 -8.61 4.83 13.33
C PRO A 322 -9.00 3.63 14.21
N GLY A 323 -8.84 3.71 15.54
CA GLY A 323 -9.06 2.60 16.47
C GLY A 323 -8.27 1.36 16.05
N GLY A 324 -8.92 0.19 16.13
CA GLY A 324 -8.37 -1.09 15.67
C GLY A 324 -8.52 -1.37 14.17
N LEU A 325 -9.04 -0.43 13.36
CA LEU A 325 -9.24 -0.64 11.92
C LEU A 325 -7.89 -0.76 11.20
N ILE A 326 -7.78 -1.77 10.33
CA ILE A 326 -6.59 -2.00 9.49
C ILE A 326 -6.85 -1.50 8.07
N LYS A 327 -7.90 -2.01 7.41
CA LYS A 327 -8.29 -1.57 6.08
C LYS A 327 -9.81 -1.38 6.02
N VAL A 328 -10.22 -0.22 5.51
CA VAL A 328 -11.61 0.06 5.11
C VAL A 328 -11.65 0.08 3.60
N VAL A 329 -12.59 -0.66 3.03
CA VAL A 329 -12.80 -0.78 1.58
C VAL A 329 -14.12 -0.13 1.22
N VAL A 330 -14.10 0.72 0.20
CA VAL A 330 -15.27 1.39 -0.37
C VAL A 330 -15.72 0.61 -1.59
N ASN A 331 -17.01 0.30 -1.68
CA ASN A 331 -17.68 -0.32 -2.84
C ASN A 331 -18.52 0.75 -3.54
N PRO A 332 -18.03 1.36 -4.64
CA PRO A 332 -18.70 2.45 -5.33
C PRO A 332 -19.98 2.04 -6.08
#